data_8960eef938ad5c7f1081b0c3c97b882a
#
_entry.id   8960eef938ad5c7f1081b0c3c97b882a
#
_cell.length_a   1.000
_cell.length_b   1.000
_cell.length_c   1.000
_cell.angle_alpha   90.00
_cell.angle_beta   90.00
_cell.angle_gamma   90.00
#
_symmetry.space_group_name_H-M   'P 1'
#
loop_
_entity.id
_entity.type
_entity.pdbx_description
1 polymer ?
#
loop_
_entity_poly.entity_id
_entity_poly.type
_entity_poly.pdbx_seq_one_letter_code
_entity_poly.pdbx_strand_id
1 'polypeptide(L)' 'MSEENNELSFEAALARLEEITTQIQKSDIGLEKSLELFKEGGKLAKKASALLENAKLSLEEYQKGEQ' A
#
# COMPACT_ATOMS: atom_id res chain seq x y z
N MET A 1 -14.92 2.69 -13.28
CA MET A 1 -13.52 2.74 -13.66
C MET A 1 -12.60 3.16 -12.55
N SER A 2 -12.89 4.29 -11.91
CA SER A 2 -12.00 4.78 -10.87
C SER A 2 -11.97 3.84 -9.67
N GLU A 3 -13.08 3.19 -9.36
CA GLU A 3 -13.11 2.27 -8.24
C GLU A 3 -12.25 1.04 -8.50
N GLU A 4 -12.31 0.52 -9.72
CA GLU A 4 -11.48 -0.61 -10.09
C GLU A 4 -10.02 -0.24 -10.05
N ASN A 5 -9.70 0.97 -10.53
CA ASN A 5 -8.33 1.44 -10.51
C ASN A 5 -7.81 1.58 -9.09
N ASN A 6 -8.66 2.03 -8.16
CA ASN A 6 -8.26 2.16 -6.76
C ASN A 6 -7.97 0.81 -6.13
N GLU A 7 -8.79 -0.19 -6.43
CA GLU A 7 -8.57 -1.52 -5.90
C GLU A 7 -7.27 -2.10 -6.44
N LEU A 8 -7.07 -1.96 -7.76
CA LEU A 8 -5.84 -2.46 -8.38
C LEU A 8 -4.62 -1.73 -7.83
N SER A 9 -4.75 -0.43 -7.60
CA SER A 9 -3.63 0.33 -7.05
C SER A 9 -3.28 -0.13 -5.65
N PHE A 10 -4.30 -0.43 -4.84
CA PHE A 10 -4.06 -0.90 -3.48
C PHE A 10 -3.40 -2.27 -3.49
N GLU A 11 -3.92 -3.17 -4.30
CA GLU A 11 -3.34 -4.51 -4.38
C GLU A 11 -1.93 -4.48 -4.95
N ALA A 12 -1.73 -3.64 -5.97
CA ALA A 12 -0.39 -3.50 -6.55
C ALA A 12 0.59 -2.95 -5.53
N ALA A 13 0.15 -1.99 -4.73
CA ALA A 13 1.02 -1.43 -3.70
C ALA A 13 1.38 -2.48 -2.66
N LEU A 14 0.41 -3.28 -2.25
CA LEU A 14 0.67 -4.35 -1.29
C LEU A 14 1.63 -5.38 -1.85
N ALA A 15 1.44 -5.76 -3.12
CA ALA A 15 2.31 -6.74 -3.75
C ALA A 15 3.74 -6.20 -3.81
N ARG A 16 3.89 -4.92 -4.16
CA ARG A 16 5.21 -4.32 -4.21
C ARG A 16 5.85 -4.24 -2.84
N LEU A 17 5.06 -3.93 -1.82
CA LEU A 17 5.56 -3.90 -0.45
C LEU A 17 6.07 -5.27 -0.02
N GLU A 18 5.37 -6.32 -0.41
CA GLU A 18 5.82 -7.68 -0.10
C GLU A 18 7.14 -7.97 -0.78
N GLU A 19 7.25 -7.56 -2.05
CA GLU A 19 8.51 -7.73 -2.77
C GLU A 19 9.66 -7.01 -2.06
N ILE A 20 9.39 -5.77 -1.67
CA ILE A 20 10.40 -4.96 -1.01
C ILE A 20 10.83 -5.60 0.30
N THR A 21 9.87 -6.07 1.08
CA THR A 21 10.17 -6.73 2.34
C THR A 21 11.04 -7.95 2.13
N THR A 22 10.69 -8.75 1.12
CA THR A 22 11.47 -9.94 0.80
C THR A 22 12.89 -9.57 0.41
N GLN A 23 13.05 -8.53 -0.41
CA GLN A 23 14.38 -8.15 -0.86
C GLN A 23 15.23 -7.58 0.27
N ILE A 24 14.60 -6.81 1.16
CA ILE A 24 15.33 -6.24 2.29
C ILE A 24 15.84 -7.34 3.22
N GLN A 25 15.08 -8.41 3.34
CA GLN A 25 15.48 -9.51 4.20
C GLN A 25 16.66 -10.31 3.65
N LYS A 26 16.93 -10.17 2.37
CA LYS A 26 18.11 -10.83 1.81
C LYS A 26 19.36 -10.15 2.33
N SER A 27 20.31 -10.96 2.77
CA SER A 27 21.51 -10.42 3.42
C SER A 27 22.51 -9.83 2.43
N ASP A 28 22.33 -10.08 1.14
CA ASP A 28 23.34 -9.68 0.16
C ASP A 28 22.99 -8.42 -0.63
N ILE A 29 21.93 -7.71 -0.24
CA ILE A 29 21.56 -6.50 -0.98
C ILE A 29 22.31 -5.33 -0.40
N GLY A 30 23.10 -4.78 -0.35
CA GLY A 30 23.83 -3.67 0.18
C GLY A 30 22.94 -2.62 0.88
N LEU A 31 23.60 -1.78 1.62
CA LEU A 31 22.94 -0.77 2.41
C LEU A 31 22.21 0.26 1.54
N GLU A 32 22.87 0.69 0.46
CA GLU A 32 22.24 1.69 -0.41
C GLU A 32 20.95 1.16 -1.01
N LYS A 33 20.98 -0.07 -1.47
CA LYS A 33 19.79 -0.67 -2.05
C LYS A 33 18.70 -0.81 -1.01
N SER A 34 19.07 -1.21 0.20
CA SER A 34 18.12 -1.34 1.29
C SER A 34 17.45 0.00 1.59
N LEU A 35 18.21 1.08 1.59
CA LEU A 35 17.65 2.40 1.85
C LEU A 35 16.70 2.84 0.74
N GLU A 36 17.07 2.56 -0.50
CA GLU A 36 16.19 2.88 -1.62
C GLU A 36 14.86 2.15 -1.51
N LEU A 37 14.95 0.86 -1.21
CA LEU A 37 13.75 0.06 -1.06
C LEU A 37 12.92 0.52 0.13
N PHE A 38 13.58 0.91 1.19
CA PHE A 38 12.89 1.41 2.37
C PHE A 38 12.11 2.68 2.05
N LYS A 39 12.73 3.58 1.28
CA LYS A 39 12.05 4.80 0.87
C LYS A 39 10.85 4.50 -0.02
N GLU A 40 11.03 3.61 -0.97
CA GLU A 40 9.95 3.22 -1.84
C GLU A 40 8.82 2.61 -1.04
N GLY A 41 9.15 1.73 -0.10
CA GLY A 41 8.17 1.09 0.76
C GLY A 41 7.38 2.12 1.56
N GLY A 42 8.06 3.14 2.06
CA GLY A 42 7.39 4.18 2.81
C GLY A 42 6.37 4.93 1.99
N LYS A 43 6.72 5.24 0.74
CA LYS A 43 5.78 5.92 -0.15
C LYS A 43 4.59 5.03 -0.47
N LEU A 44 4.84 3.76 -0.73
CA LEU A 44 3.77 2.82 -1.03
C LEU A 44 2.86 2.61 0.17
N ALA A 45 3.44 2.55 1.35
CA ALA A 45 2.66 2.38 2.57
C ALA A 45 1.73 3.57 2.79
N LYS A 46 2.22 4.77 2.52
CA LYS A 46 1.38 5.95 2.62
C LYS A 46 0.23 5.90 1.64
N LYS A 47 0.52 5.50 0.41
CA LYS A 47 -0.51 5.41 -0.61
C LYS A 47 -1.56 4.38 -0.24
N ALA A 48 -1.11 3.21 0.20
CA ALA A 48 -2.03 2.15 0.59
C ALA A 48 -2.88 2.58 1.78
N SER A 49 -2.27 3.26 2.73
CA SER A 49 -2.99 3.74 3.90
C SER A 49 -4.07 4.75 3.52
N ALA A 50 -3.75 5.64 2.59
CA ALA A 50 -4.74 6.62 2.12
C ALA A 50 -5.89 5.94 1.41
N LEU A 51 -5.60 4.95 0.59
CA LEU A 51 -6.65 4.21 -0.10
C LEU A 51 -7.54 3.46 0.89
N LEU A 52 -6.93 2.87 1.89
CA LEU A 52 -7.67 2.15 2.92
C LEU A 52 -8.55 3.10 3.72
N GLU A 53 -8.02 4.28 4.04
CA GLU A 53 -8.78 5.27 4.78
C GLU A 53 -10.02 5.69 3.99
N ASN A 54 -9.86 5.91 2.69
CA ASN A 54 -10.99 6.29 1.84
C ASN A 54 -12.04 5.20 1.82
N ALA A 55 -11.61 3.95 1.72
CA ALA A 55 -12.53 2.84 1.71
C ALA A 55 -13.27 2.73 3.04
N LYS A 56 -12.57 2.98 4.13
CA LYS A 56 -13.17 2.94 5.45
C LYS A 56 -14.23 4.01 5.60
N LEU A 57 -13.94 5.21 5.14
CA LEU A 57 -14.90 6.30 5.22
C LEU A 57 -16.15 6.00 4.40
N SER A 58 -15.96 5.45 3.21
CA SER A 58 -17.11 5.08 2.38
C SER A 58 -17.96 4.04 3.08
N LEU A 59 -17.32 3.08 3.72
CA LEU A 59 -18.03 2.03 4.43
C LEU A 59 -18.82 2.59 5.59
N GLU A 60 -18.22 3.51 6.33
CA GLU A 60 -18.89 4.14 7.46
C GLU A 60 -20.12 4.91 7.03
N GLU A 61 -20.00 5.64 5.93
CA GLU A 61 -21.13 6.38 5.39
C GLU A 61 -22.26 5.44 5.00
N TYR A 62 -21.90 4.34 4.39
CA TYR A 62 -22.89 3.36 3.97
C TYR A 62 -23.61 2.79 5.17
N GLN A 63 -22.88 2.45 6.22
CA GLN A 63 -23.49 1.88 7.42
C GLN A 63 -24.41 2.89 8.11
N LYS A 64 -23.98 4.15 8.14
CA LYS A 64 -24.83 5.18 8.72
C LYS A 64 -26.12 5.34 7.96
N GLY A 65 -26.03 5.25 6.65
CA GLY A 65 -27.21 5.39 5.82
C GLY A 65 -28.25 4.31 6.06
N GLU A 66 -27.80 3.15 6.50
CA GLU A 66 -28.69 2.05 6.76
C GLU A 66 -29.46 2.20 8.05
N GLN A 67 -28.94 2.93 8.97
CA GLN A 67 -29.61 3.12 10.24
C GLN A 67 -30.63 4.24 10.16
#